data_12e09085a964eec8bef207801664ecbc
#
_entry.id   12e09085a964eec8bef207801664ecbc
#
_cell.length_a   1.000
_cell.length_b   1.000
_cell.length_c   1.000
_cell.angle_alpha   90.00
_cell.angle_beta   90.00
_cell.angle_gamma   90.00
#
_symmetry.space_group_name_H-M   'P 1'
#
loop_
_entity.id
_entity.type
_entity.pdbx_description
1 polymer ?
#
loop_
_entity_poly.entity_id
_entity_poly.type
_entity_poly.pdbx_seq_one_letter_code
_entity_poly.pdbx_strand_id
1 'polypeptide(L)'
;LVELRKAVLGIQSGFTNNTSWRFVDVAYQFPDPANPFPFAENLSMSALDHNVAGMDFIAVKVGDVNGSAKTSARSNPETGSRSMLGLTTQSITGKAGEMVEAVINTDELSNLLGMQMTLSFDRSIAEPVDVRSDVLSLHSENLGMQDVNQGKIHISWNSQNPISVNNRMLTIKFRLLVDVTDKQLVELN
;
A
#
# COMPACT_ATOMS: atom_id res chain seq x y z
N LEU A 1 -7.82 4.28 -10.97
CA LEU A 1 -7.93 4.12 -9.50
C LEU A 1 -8.29 2.71 -9.08
N VAL A 2 -9.29 2.05 -9.71
CA VAL A 2 -9.71 0.68 -9.36
C VAL A 2 -8.56 -0.33 -9.50
N GLU A 3 -7.86 -0.32 -10.62
CA GLU A 3 -6.70 -1.20 -10.87
C GLU A 3 -5.56 -0.97 -9.86
N LEU A 4 -5.27 0.29 -9.55
CA LEU A 4 -4.27 0.65 -8.55
C LEU A 4 -4.65 0.11 -7.16
N ARG A 5 -5.93 0.28 -6.76
CA ARG A 5 -6.42 -0.25 -5.48
C ARG A 5 -6.33 -1.77 -5.42
N LYS A 6 -6.69 -2.49 -6.50
CA LYS A 6 -6.55 -3.94 -6.57
C LYS A 6 -5.10 -4.40 -6.43
N ALA A 7 -4.15 -3.70 -7.07
CA ALA A 7 -2.73 -4.00 -6.94
C ALA A 7 -2.22 -3.76 -5.51
N VAL A 8 -2.65 -2.66 -4.87
CA VAL A 8 -2.30 -2.35 -3.48
C VAL A 8 -2.84 -3.37 -2.49
N LEU A 9 -4.06 -3.84 -2.70
CA LEU A 9 -4.71 -4.84 -1.85
C LEU A 9 -4.23 -6.28 -2.14
N GLY A 10 -3.30 -6.49 -3.06
CA GLY A 10 -2.84 -7.83 -3.44
C GLY A 10 -3.87 -8.65 -4.23
N ILE A 11 -4.99 -8.04 -4.65
CA ILE A 11 -6.04 -8.72 -5.44
C ILE A 11 -5.52 -9.11 -6.83
N GLN A 12 -4.56 -8.34 -7.35
CA GLN A 12 -3.84 -8.67 -8.58
C GLN A 12 -2.38 -8.25 -8.45
N SER A 13 -1.48 -8.99 -9.10
CA SER A 13 -0.02 -8.83 -8.98
C SER A 13 0.53 -7.60 -9.71
N GLY A 14 -0.31 -6.78 -10.33
CA GLY A 14 0.10 -5.59 -11.09
C GLY A 14 -1.05 -5.03 -11.92
N PHE A 15 -0.72 -4.23 -12.91
CA PHE A 15 -1.70 -3.66 -13.84
C PHE A 15 -1.95 -4.62 -15.01
N THR A 16 -3.22 -4.84 -15.38
CA THR A 16 -3.60 -5.76 -16.46
C THR A 16 -3.06 -5.32 -17.81
N ASN A 17 -3.14 -4.02 -18.11
CA ASN A 17 -2.78 -3.45 -19.42
C ASN A 17 -1.75 -2.31 -19.28
N ASN A 18 -0.96 -2.32 -18.22
CA ASN A 18 0.03 -1.28 -17.97
C ASN A 18 1.20 -1.83 -17.15
N THR A 19 2.26 -1.06 -17.08
CA THR A 19 3.43 -1.36 -16.23
C THR A 19 3.52 -0.36 -15.08
N SER A 20 4.33 -0.68 -14.08
CA SER A 20 4.54 0.20 -12.92
C SER A 20 5.23 1.52 -13.31
N TRP A 21 6.08 1.47 -14.33
CA TRP A 21 6.76 2.61 -14.92
C TRP A 21 6.54 2.63 -16.42
N ARG A 22 6.41 3.83 -16.97
CA ARG A 22 6.40 4.10 -18.41
C ARG A 22 7.57 5.03 -18.73
N PHE A 23 8.13 4.91 -19.93
CA PHE A 23 9.28 5.69 -20.37
C PHE A 23 8.93 6.45 -21.63
N VAL A 24 9.06 7.77 -21.59
CA VAL A 24 8.77 8.66 -22.71
C VAL A 24 10.06 9.30 -23.16
N ASP A 25 10.37 9.22 -24.44
CA ASP A 25 11.49 9.96 -25.03
C ASP A 25 11.35 11.47 -24.73
N VAL A 26 12.43 12.09 -24.23
CA VAL A 26 12.47 13.53 -23.91
C VAL A 26 12.09 14.39 -25.11
N ALA A 27 12.42 13.96 -26.34
CA ALA A 27 12.12 14.67 -27.56
C ALA A 27 10.72 14.40 -28.10
N TYR A 28 9.97 13.45 -27.52
CA TYR A 28 8.65 13.08 -28.02
C TYR A 28 7.62 14.19 -27.76
N GLN A 29 6.93 14.58 -28.81
CA GLN A 29 5.81 15.52 -28.72
C GLN A 29 4.48 14.77 -28.85
N PHE A 30 3.65 14.84 -27.83
CA PHE A 30 2.34 14.22 -27.86
C PHE A 30 1.42 14.93 -28.87
N PRO A 31 0.87 14.20 -29.86
CA PRO A 31 -0.09 14.78 -30.81
C PRO A 31 -1.35 15.33 -30.13
N ASP A 32 -1.81 14.65 -29.08
CA ASP A 32 -2.90 15.07 -28.22
C ASP A 32 -2.48 14.88 -26.75
N PRO A 33 -2.13 15.97 -26.04
CA PRO A 33 -1.75 15.88 -24.62
C PRO A 33 -2.88 15.39 -23.70
N ALA A 34 -4.15 15.52 -24.11
CA ALA A 34 -5.28 15.04 -23.33
C ALA A 34 -5.48 13.50 -23.48
N ASN A 35 -4.98 12.94 -24.57
CA ASN A 35 -4.98 11.50 -24.84
C ASN A 35 -3.59 11.06 -25.34
N PRO A 36 -2.61 10.88 -24.43
CA PRO A 36 -1.22 10.65 -24.79
C PRO A 36 -0.93 9.25 -25.35
N PHE A 37 -1.90 8.34 -25.35
CA PHE A 37 -1.71 6.96 -25.81
C PHE A 37 -2.20 6.72 -27.24
N PRO A 38 -1.51 5.81 -28.01
CA PRO A 38 -0.25 5.13 -27.67
C PRO A 38 0.98 6.01 -27.95
N PHE A 39 2.09 5.75 -27.24
CA PHE A 39 3.40 6.31 -27.54
C PHE A 39 4.49 5.25 -27.49
N ALA A 40 5.60 5.46 -28.23
CA ALA A 40 6.72 4.54 -28.23
C ALA A 40 7.58 4.70 -26.98
N GLU A 41 7.97 3.59 -26.37
CA GLU A 41 8.84 3.54 -25.17
C GLU A 41 10.25 3.03 -25.51
N ASN A 42 10.58 3.00 -26.79
CA ASN A 42 11.87 2.54 -27.30
C ASN A 42 12.38 3.49 -28.38
N LEU A 43 13.68 3.67 -28.42
CA LEU A 43 14.39 4.26 -29.53
C LEU A 43 15.18 3.16 -30.24
N SER A 44 15.07 3.10 -31.56
CA SER A 44 15.78 2.13 -32.39
C SER A 44 16.78 2.83 -33.27
N MET A 45 17.97 2.29 -33.35
CA MET A 45 19.04 2.75 -34.24
C MET A 45 19.44 1.61 -35.18
N SER A 46 19.62 1.94 -36.45
CA SER A 46 20.00 0.97 -37.47
C SER A 46 21.51 0.61 -37.45
N ALA A 47 22.35 1.50 -36.93
CA ALA A 47 23.79 1.30 -36.76
C ALA A 47 24.33 2.21 -35.65
N LEU A 48 25.33 1.71 -34.90
CA LEU A 48 26.09 2.46 -33.92
C LEU A 48 27.52 2.65 -34.47
N ASP A 49 27.67 3.52 -35.45
CA ASP A 49 28.94 3.83 -36.12
C ASP A 49 29.60 5.13 -35.59
N HIS A 50 28.94 5.82 -34.68
CA HIS A 50 29.43 7.04 -34.02
C HIS A 50 28.83 7.18 -32.62
N ASN A 51 29.39 8.10 -31.83
CA ASN A 51 28.82 8.40 -30.50
C ASN A 51 27.47 9.08 -30.65
N VAL A 52 26.46 8.52 -30.00
CA VAL A 52 25.10 9.06 -29.96
C VAL A 52 24.87 9.67 -28.59
N ALA A 53 24.37 10.90 -28.57
CA ALA A 53 23.98 11.63 -27.39
C ALA A 53 22.48 12.04 -27.48
N GLY A 54 21.86 12.33 -26.34
CA GLY A 54 20.48 12.80 -26.28
C GLY A 54 19.40 11.71 -26.44
N MET A 55 19.76 10.45 -26.14
CA MET A 55 18.78 9.35 -26.05
C MET A 55 18.25 9.22 -24.62
N ASP A 56 17.59 10.27 -24.15
CA ASP A 56 17.12 10.33 -22.78
C ASP A 56 15.61 10.05 -22.70
N PHE A 57 15.20 9.44 -21.59
CA PHE A 57 13.81 9.13 -21.31
C PHE A 57 13.35 9.79 -20.01
N ILE A 58 12.11 10.28 -20.02
CA ILE A 58 11.39 10.66 -18.82
C ILE A 58 10.68 9.42 -18.27
N ALA A 59 11.00 9.04 -17.04
CA ALA A 59 10.32 7.95 -16.34
C ALA A 59 9.06 8.47 -15.65
N VAL A 60 7.92 7.89 -15.99
CA VAL A 60 6.61 8.22 -15.43
C VAL A 60 6.12 7.05 -14.58
N LYS A 61 5.93 7.27 -13.28
CA LYS A 61 5.36 6.28 -12.37
C LYS A 61 3.84 6.23 -12.53
N VAL A 62 3.31 5.09 -12.92
CA VAL A 62 1.85 4.91 -13.05
C VAL A 62 1.20 4.98 -11.66
N GLY A 63 0.22 5.88 -11.52
CA GLY A 63 -0.48 6.15 -10.27
C GLY A 63 0.15 7.25 -9.40
N ASP A 64 1.28 7.80 -9.78
CA ASP A 64 1.89 8.95 -9.10
C ASP A 64 1.31 10.26 -9.62
N VAL A 65 0.28 10.77 -8.92
CA VAL A 65 -0.45 11.99 -9.32
C VAL A 65 0.28 13.27 -8.93
N ASN A 66 1.21 13.21 -8.00
CA ASN A 66 1.91 14.39 -7.47
C ASN A 66 3.39 14.46 -7.87
N GLY A 67 3.87 13.52 -8.69
CA GLY A 67 5.25 13.49 -9.15
C GLY A 67 6.28 13.20 -8.04
N SER A 68 5.87 12.57 -6.94
CA SER A 68 6.74 12.29 -5.79
C SER A 68 7.57 11.02 -5.92
N ALA A 69 7.25 10.17 -6.89
CA ALA A 69 7.97 8.91 -7.10
C ALA A 69 9.42 9.20 -7.54
N LYS A 70 10.36 8.58 -6.85
CA LYS A 70 11.78 8.65 -7.18
C LYS A 70 12.28 7.27 -7.60
N THR A 71 13.12 7.22 -8.62
CA THR A 71 13.82 5.99 -9.01
C THR A 71 14.92 5.71 -8.00
N SER A 72 14.78 4.66 -7.21
CA SER A 72 15.65 4.40 -6.05
C SER A 72 16.99 3.72 -6.37
N ALA A 73 17.41 3.64 -7.63
CA ALA A 73 18.60 2.86 -7.97
C ALA A 73 19.92 3.39 -7.35
N ARG A 74 19.99 4.65 -6.89
CA ARG A 74 21.20 5.24 -6.26
C ARG A 74 20.98 6.43 -5.32
N SER A 75 19.77 6.79 -4.94
CA SER A 75 19.59 7.83 -3.93
C SER A 75 19.58 7.18 -2.56
N ASN A 76 20.41 7.67 -1.65
CA ASN A 76 20.16 7.54 -0.23
C ASN A 76 18.65 7.76 -0.01
N PRO A 77 17.98 6.96 0.82
CA PRO A 77 16.63 7.29 1.19
C PRO A 77 16.69 8.72 1.75
N GLU A 78 16.23 9.68 0.95
CA GLU A 78 15.97 10.99 1.54
C GLU A 78 14.91 10.73 2.58
N THR A 79 15.33 10.77 3.82
CA THR A 79 14.50 11.01 4.98
C THR A 79 13.94 12.42 4.83
N GLY A 80 13.12 12.64 3.81
CA GLY A 80 12.13 13.69 3.87
C GLY A 80 11.37 13.42 5.16
N SER A 81 11.15 14.41 5.99
CA SER A 81 10.47 14.31 7.27
C SER A 81 9.06 13.71 7.07
N ARG A 82 9.01 12.39 6.85
CA ARG A 82 7.78 11.64 7.03
C ARG A 82 7.56 11.61 8.53
N SER A 83 6.52 12.27 8.98
CA SER A 83 6.08 12.11 10.37
C SER A 83 5.97 10.60 10.62
N MET A 84 6.75 10.11 11.57
CA MET A 84 6.64 8.69 11.95
C MET A 84 5.27 8.52 12.59
N LEU A 85 4.47 7.63 12.04
CA LEU A 85 3.21 7.24 12.63
C LEU A 85 3.49 6.20 13.70
N GLY A 86 3.27 6.57 14.95
CA GLY A 86 3.32 5.63 16.07
C GLY A 86 2.05 4.78 16.07
N LEU A 87 2.20 3.49 15.78
CA LEU A 87 1.13 2.51 15.92
C LEU A 87 1.50 1.53 17.04
N THR A 88 0.55 1.25 17.91
CA THR A 88 0.73 0.33 19.02
C THR A 88 -0.41 -0.70 19.07
N THR A 89 -0.10 -1.88 19.54
CA THR A 89 -1.09 -2.92 19.84
C THR A 89 -0.78 -3.53 21.20
N GLN A 90 -1.80 -4.04 21.88
CA GLN A 90 -1.66 -4.64 23.19
C GLN A 90 -1.49 -6.16 23.09
N SER A 91 -0.82 -6.73 24.08
CA SER A 91 -0.78 -8.18 24.27
C SER A 91 -2.13 -8.72 24.71
N ILE A 92 -2.41 -9.95 24.31
CA ILE A 92 -3.65 -10.65 24.55
C ILE A 92 -3.39 -11.92 25.33
N THR A 93 -4.28 -12.24 26.24
CA THR A 93 -4.34 -13.51 26.96
C THR A 93 -5.72 -14.14 26.74
N GLY A 94 -5.78 -15.41 26.40
CA GLY A 94 -7.04 -16.12 26.17
C GLY A 94 -6.83 -17.59 25.88
N LYS A 95 -7.93 -18.34 25.84
CA LYS A 95 -7.95 -19.79 25.60
C LYS A 95 -8.26 -20.13 24.14
N ALA A 96 -7.86 -21.32 23.71
CA ALA A 96 -8.25 -21.86 22.41
C ALA A 96 -9.78 -21.82 22.25
N GLY A 97 -10.25 -21.35 21.10
CA GLY A 97 -11.66 -21.15 20.77
C GLY A 97 -12.28 -19.80 21.19
N GLU A 98 -11.61 -19.04 22.05
CA GLU A 98 -12.09 -17.72 22.46
C GLU A 98 -11.99 -16.70 21.33
N MET A 99 -12.94 -15.75 21.34
CA MET A 99 -12.92 -14.57 20.50
C MET A 99 -12.22 -13.43 21.25
N VAL A 100 -11.18 -12.88 20.66
CA VAL A 100 -10.40 -11.77 21.21
C VAL A 100 -10.31 -10.62 20.23
N GLU A 101 -10.03 -9.43 20.73
CA GLU A 101 -9.86 -8.22 19.89
C GLU A 101 -8.42 -7.70 20.01
N ALA A 102 -7.73 -7.66 18.87
CA ALA A 102 -6.49 -6.92 18.74
C ALA A 102 -6.81 -5.49 18.30
N VAL A 103 -6.52 -4.54 19.18
CA VAL A 103 -6.75 -3.11 18.91
C VAL A 103 -5.45 -2.46 18.47
N ILE A 104 -5.49 -1.78 17.32
CA ILE A 104 -4.40 -0.94 16.85
C ILE A 104 -4.72 0.50 17.24
N ASN A 105 -3.89 1.05 18.07
CA ASN A 105 -3.97 2.44 18.51
C ASN A 105 -2.92 3.27 17.76
N THR A 106 -3.21 4.56 17.64
CA THR A 106 -2.29 5.56 17.12
C THR A 106 -2.21 6.74 18.08
N ASP A 107 -1.10 7.44 18.02
CA ASP A 107 -1.05 8.80 18.55
C ASP A 107 -1.99 9.69 17.75
N GLU A 108 -2.15 10.95 18.17
CA GLU A 108 -3.04 11.87 17.48
C GLU A 108 -2.62 12.06 16.01
N LEU A 109 -3.50 11.62 15.10
CA LEU A 109 -3.41 11.84 13.66
C LEU A 109 -4.42 12.89 13.24
N SER A 110 -3.95 13.97 12.66
CA SER A 110 -4.80 15.00 12.08
C SER A 110 -4.66 15.02 10.56
N ASN A 111 -5.73 15.42 9.87
CA ASN A 111 -5.76 15.57 8.41
C ASN A 111 -5.46 14.27 7.62
N LEU A 112 -5.87 13.12 8.13
CA LEU A 112 -5.72 11.86 7.42
C LEU A 112 -6.70 11.78 6.24
N LEU A 113 -6.19 11.68 5.02
CA LEU A 113 -6.95 11.52 3.78
C LEU A 113 -6.89 10.10 3.22
N GLY A 114 -5.90 9.33 3.62
CA GLY A 114 -5.74 7.94 3.17
C GLY A 114 -4.62 7.23 3.89
N MET A 115 -4.71 5.91 3.92
CA MET A 115 -3.67 5.05 4.46
C MET A 115 -3.60 3.72 3.74
N GLN A 116 -2.43 3.15 3.76
CA GLN A 116 -2.17 1.78 3.31
C GLN A 116 -1.30 1.10 4.35
N MET A 117 -1.65 -0.12 4.69
CA MET A 117 -0.87 -0.93 5.61
C MET A 117 -1.06 -2.41 5.36
N THR A 118 -0.09 -3.20 5.77
CA THR A 118 -0.18 -4.65 5.84
C THR A 118 -0.06 -5.07 7.29
N LEU A 119 -1.01 -5.83 7.76
CA LEU A 119 -1.00 -6.45 9.08
C LEU A 119 -0.53 -7.88 8.92
N SER A 120 0.45 -8.30 9.72
CA SER A 120 0.91 -9.68 9.77
C SER A 120 0.44 -10.33 11.07
N PHE A 121 0.06 -11.62 11.00
CA PHE A 121 -0.35 -12.41 12.16
C PHE A 121 0.04 -13.87 11.99
N ASP A 122 0.18 -14.58 13.11
CA ASP A 122 0.51 -16.02 13.10
C ASP A 122 -0.78 -16.87 13.00
N ARG A 123 -1.00 -17.47 11.84
CA ARG A 123 -2.12 -18.37 11.57
C ARG A 123 -2.17 -19.61 12.44
N SER A 124 -1.05 -20.04 13.00
CA SER A 124 -1.04 -21.18 13.91
C SER A 124 -1.64 -20.83 15.27
N ILE A 125 -1.75 -19.55 15.57
CA ILE A 125 -2.21 -19.02 16.86
C ILE A 125 -3.62 -18.48 16.78
N ALA A 126 -3.96 -17.76 15.69
CA ALA A 126 -5.24 -17.07 15.57
C ALA A 126 -5.75 -17.02 14.14
N GLU A 127 -7.06 -16.98 13.99
CA GLU A 127 -7.80 -16.81 12.73
C GLU A 127 -8.57 -15.50 12.77
N PRO A 128 -8.38 -14.57 11.79
CA PRO A 128 -9.12 -13.34 11.76
C PRO A 128 -10.58 -13.59 11.36
N VAL A 129 -11.51 -12.98 12.10
CA VAL A 129 -12.96 -13.11 11.90
C VAL A 129 -13.57 -11.84 11.35
N ASP A 130 -13.06 -10.68 11.79
CA ASP A 130 -13.57 -9.38 11.41
C ASP A 130 -12.48 -8.30 11.52
N VAL A 131 -12.57 -7.27 10.66
CA VAL A 131 -11.72 -6.07 10.72
C VAL A 131 -12.62 -4.85 10.64
N ARG A 132 -12.59 -4.02 11.65
CA ARG A 132 -13.44 -2.84 11.74
C ARG A 132 -12.70 -1.61 12.26
N SER A 133 -13.31 -0.46 12.04
CA SER A 133 -12.90 0.81 12.63
C SER A 133 -14.13 1.63 12.98
N ASP A 134 -14.09 2.32 14.11
CA ASP A 134 -15.15 3.25 14.52
C ASP A 134 -14.93 4.65 13.91
N VAL A 135 -13.72 4.92 13.38
CA VAL A 135 -13.33 6.24 12.84
C VAL A 135 -13.10 6.21 11.33
N LEU A 136 -12.62 5.09 10.80
CA LEU A 136 -12.46 4.88 9.37
C LEU A 136 -13.71 4.18 8.84
N SER A 137 -14.39 4.74 7.86
CA SER A 137 -15.47 4.04 7.17
C SER A 137 -14.88 2.90 6.34
N LEU A 138 -14.58 1.77 6.99
CA LEU A 138 -14.04 0.59 6.35
C LEU A 138 -15.18 -0.25 5.75
N HIS A 139 -14.98 -0.63 4.49
CA HIS A 139 -15.85 -1.55 3.76
C HIS A 139 -15.02 -2.73 3.25
N SER A 140 -15.65 -3.79 2.79
CA SER A 140 -14.95 -4.96 2.25
C SER A 140 -13.98 -4.62 1.11
N GLU A 141 -14.28 -3.60 0.34
CA GLU A 141 -13.40 -3.10 -0.73
C GLU A 141 -12.12 -2.41 -0.25
N ASN A 142 -12.02 -2.11 1.05
CA ASN A 142 -10.81 -1.57 1.67
C ASN A 142 -9.88 -2.67 2.19
N LEU A 143 -10.34 -3.93 2.20
CA LEU A 143 -9.67 -5.07 2.80
C LEU A 143 -9.22 -6.06 1.74
N GLY A 144 -7.93 -6.38 1.70
CA GLY A 144 -7.34 -7.44 0.90
C GLY A 144 -7.10 -8.67 1.76
N MET A 145 -7.97 -9.68 1.59
CA MET A 145 -7.99 -10.91 2.38
C MET A 145 -7.39 -12.12 1.65
N GLN A 146 -6.81 -11.93 0.45
CA GLN A 146 -6.27 -13.01 -0.38
C GLN A 146 -5.09 -13.72 0.30
N ASP A 147 -4.30 -12.95 1.06
CA ASP A 147 -3.10 -13.44 1.72
C ASP A 147 -3.33 -13.82 3.20
N VAL A 148 -4.59 -13.92 3.63
CA VAL A 148 -4.94 -14.38 4.99
C VAL A 148 -4.35 -15.75 5.27
N ASN A 149 -4.30 -16.63 4.27
CA ASN A 149 -3.64 -17.92 4.36
C ASN A 149 -2.11 -17.83 4.54
N GLN A 150 -1.52 -16.69 4.29
CA GLN A 150 -0.11 -16.38 4.54
C GLN A 150 0.08 -15.55 5.83
N GLY A 151 -0.99 -15.33 6.60
CA GLY A 151 -0.98 -14.51 7.80
C GLY A 151 -0.92 -13.02 7.52
N LYS A 152 -1.52 -12.56 6.41
CA LYS A 152 -1.51 -11.14 6.03
C LYS A 152 -2.90 -10.62 5.72
N ILE A 153 -3.14 -9.38 6.15
CA ILE A 153 -4.32 -8.59 5.82
C ILE A 153 -3.83 -7.25 5.26
N HIS A 154 -4.24 -6.92 4.05
CA HIS A 154 -3.92 -5.64 3.42
C HIS A 154 -5.08 -4.67 3.61
N ILE A 155 -4.76 -3.44 3.97
CA ILE A 155 -5.75 -2.37 4.15
C ILE A 155 -5.38 -1.21 3.24
N SER A 156 -6.36 -0.72 2.48
CA SER A 156 -6.25 0.50 1.69
C SER A 156 -7.52 1.32 1.86
N TRP A 157 -7.39 2.44 2.56
CA TRP A 157 -8.50 3.33 2.85
C TRP A 157 -8.20 4.75 2.39
N ASN A 158 -9.23 5.46 1.94
CA ASN A 158 -9.14 6.88 1.61
C ASN A 158 -10.47 7.59 1.89
N SER A 159 -10.39 8.89 2.13
CA SER A 159 -11.54 9.78 2.31
C SER A 159 -11.39 11.02 1.43
N GLN A 160 -12.52 11.61 1.03
CA GLN A 160 -12.55 12.91 0.36
C GLN A 160 -12.31 14.07 1.33
N ASN A 161 -12.70 13.90 2.59
CA ASN A 161 -12.52 14.87 3.65
C ASN A 161 -11.47 14.37 4.64
N PRO A 162 -10.58 15.25 5.13
CA PRO A 162 -9.64 14.87 6.16
C PRO A 162 -10.36 14.44 7.43
N ILE A 163 -9.85 13.38 8.04
CA ILE A 163 -10.32 12.93 9.36
C ILE A 163 -9.20 13.04 10.39
N SER A 164 -9.58 13.09 11.65
CA SER A 164 -8.65 12.98 12.78
C SER A 164 -8.91 11.67 13.52
N VAL A 165 -7.83 10.99 13.87
CA VAL A 165 -7.87 9.72 14.61
C VAL A 165 -7.06 9.92 15.91
N ASN A 166 -7.65 9.55 17.01
CA ASN A 166 -7.01 9.59 18.30
C ASN A 166 -7.27 8.26 19.03
N ASN A 167 -6.21 7.61 19.48
CA ASN A 167 -6.22 6.28 20.09
C ASN A 167 -6.65 5.17 19.13
N ARG A 168 -7.85 4.61 19.31
CA ARG A 168 -8.30 3.42 18.57
C ARG A 168 -8.51 3.72 17.09
N MET A 169 -7.65 3.15 16.24
CA MET A 169 -7.74 3.29 14.79
C MET A 169 -8.42 2.08 14.15
N LEU A 170 -8.00 0.87 14.52
CA LEU A 170 -8.51 -0.39 13.97
C LEU A 170 -8.75 -1.40 15.08
N THR A 171 -9.70 -2.30 14.87
CA THR A 171 -9.95 -3.46 15.71
C THR A 171 -10.04 -4.70 14.81
N ILE A 172 -9.20 -5.69 15.07
CA ILE A 172 -9.25 -6.99 14.43
C ILE A 172 -9.79 -8.00 15.44
N LYS A 173 -10.88 -8.67 15.10
CA LYS A 173 -11.42 -9.76 15.89
C LYS A 173 -10.82 -11.06 15.42
N PHE A 174 -10.21 -11.78 16.36
CA PHE A 174 -9.62 -13.09 16.11
C PHE A 174 -10.34 -14.18 16.89
N ARG A 175 -10.36 -15.40 16.33
CA ARG A 175 -10.58 -16.63 17.07
C ARG A 175 -9.22 -17.23 17.40
N LEU A 176 -8.96 -17.51 18.68
CA LEU A 176 -7.74 -18.18 19.11
C LEU A 176 -7.80 -19.67 18.72
N LEU A 177 -6.72 -20.18 18.18
CA LEU A 177 -6.56 -21.60 17.84
C LEU A 177 -5.83 -22.37 18.93
N VAL A 178 -5.06 -21.66 19.75
CA VAL A 178 -4.29 -22.17 20.88
C VAL A 178 -4.43 -21.24 22.08
N ASP A 179 -4.08 -21.74 23.27
CA ASP A 179 -3.96 -20.88 24.45
C ASP A 179 -2.82 -19.87 24.26
N VAL A 180 -3.06 -18.61 24.59
CA VAL A 180 -2.06 -17.54 24.55
C VAL A 180 -2.00 -16.80 25.89
N THR A 181 -0.80 -16.35 26.24
CA THR A 181 -0.58 -15.53 27.44
C THR A 181 0.38 -14.40 27.07
N ASP A 182 -0.04 -13.17 27.30
CA ASP A 182 0.74 -11.95 27.07
C ASP A 182 1.40 -11.92 25.68
N LYS A 183 0.59 -12.20 24.63
CA LYS A 183 1.08 -12.29 23.25
C LYS A 183 0.48 -11.20 22.37
N GLN A 184 1.33 -10.50 21.64
CA GLN A 184 0.92 -9.68 20.52
C GLN A 184 0.49 -10.57 19.35
N LEU A 185 -0.76 -10.39 18.88
CA LEU A 185 -1.30 -11.18 17.76
C LEU A 185 -1.03 -10.54 16.41
N VAL A 186 -0.74 -9.24 16.36
CA VAL A 186 -0.57 -8.50 15.11
C VAL A 186 0.77 -7.77 15.11
N GLU A 187 1.49 -7.92 14.00
CA GLU A 187 2.68 -7.13 13.67
C GLU A 187 2.34 -6.13 12.56
N LEU A 188 2.85 -4.93 12.69
CA LEU A 188 2.62 -3.82 11.77
C LEU A 188 3.82 -3.69 10.81
N ASN A 189 3.58 -3.80 9.49
CA ASN A 189 4.60 -3.71 8.43
C ASN A 189 4.25 -2.62 7.41
#